data_d57a0685a60bc677651975b8048fd092
#
_entry.id   d57a0685a60bc677651975b8048fd092
#
_cell.length_a   1.000
_cell.length_b   1.000
_cell.length_c   1.000
_cell.angle_alpha   90.00
_cell.angle_beta   90.00
_cell.angle_gamma   90.00
#
_symmetry.space_group_name_H-M   'P 1'
#
loop_
_entity.id
_entity.type
_entity.pdbx_description
1 polymer ?
#
loop_
_entity_poly.entity_id
_entity_poly.type
_entity_poly.pdbx_seq_one_letter_code
_entity_poly.pdbx_strand_id
1 'polypeptide(L)'
;MLKAIFEPGLFASEPVRVAVVVGGAVALVSAVVGVFTVIRGQSFAGHSLGDLGTTGGSGAFLVGANPLWGFVSFAILGAGAMELFGGRRPRARDMATGIVLGAGLGIAALFLYLGTTERNTTGATITILFGSMFVIRASMIPVFALLSVLALAIVALCYRPLLLSAVSQDVASARGVPVRTVGVLYLLAMAVAVSLSCVTIGAILSTAVLIGPAAAALRLTKRPGLAIFWAAVIGLAVTWIGIVLAYDSYYWPPAGRGWPVSFFVVALVLAVYLLADFASRHRARRAGARALASSEGPTAVAGRPRGPESTVLGAG
;
A
#
# COMPACT_ATOMS: atom_id res chain seq x y z
N MET A 1 28.16 -20.34 1.25
CA MET A 1 26.84 -19.75 1.58
C MET A 1 26.33 -18.76 0.53
N LEU A 2 27.11 -17.84 0.00
CA LEU A 2 26.65 -16.89 -1.05
C LEU A 2 26.31 -17.53 -2.41
N LYS A 3 26.84 -18.70 -2.77
CA LYS A 3 26.48 -19.46 -3.98
C LYS A 3 25.07 -20.11 -3.91
N ALA A 4 24.45 -20.20 -2.74
CA ALA A 4 23.09 -20.72 -2.56
C ALA A 4 22.00 -19.64 -2.71
N ILE A 5 22.36 -18.36 -2.82
CA ILE A 5 21.43 -17.24 -2.90
C ILE A 5 21.30 -16.70 -4.33
N PHE A 6 22.22 -17.06 -5.24
CA PHE A 6 22.18 -16.68 -6.66
C PHE A 6 22.53 -17.91 -7.51
N GLU A 7 21.54 -18.76 -7.76
CA GLU A 7 21.70 -19.82 -8.74
C GLU A 7 21.95 -19.20 -10.14
N PRO A 8 23.01 -19.65 -10.84
CA PRO A 8 23.28 -19.17 -12.19
C PRO A 8 22.15 -19.64 -13.11
N GLY A 9 21.28 -18.72 -13.52
CA GLY A 9 20.13 -19.02 -14.37
C GLY A 9 18.84 -18.27 -13.98
N LEU A 10 18.82 -17.54 -12.86
CA LEU A 10 17.66 -16.79 -12.40
C LEU A 10 17.05 -15.93 -13.53
N PHE A 11 17.88 -15.15 -14.23
CA PHE A 11 17.44 -14.31 -15.35
C PHE A 11 17.34 -15.05 -16.69
N ALA A 12 17.78 -16.30 -16.79
CA ALA A 12 17.60 -17.12 -17.99
C ALA A 12 16.16 -17.62 -18.11
N SER A 13 15.44 -17.77 -16.98
CA SER A 13 14.06 -18.23 -17.00
C SER A 13 13.09 -17.10 -17.38
N GLU A 14 12.25 -17.35 -18.39
CA GLU A 14 11.24 -16.38 -18.84
C GLU A 14 10.26 -15.99 -17.74
N PRO A 15 9.72 -16.92 -16.92
CA PRO A 15 8.81 -16.56 -15.81
C PRO A 15 9.42 -15.57 -14.82
N VAL A 16 10.71 -15.69 -14.50
CA VAL A 16 11.38 -14.77 -13.58
C VAL A 16 11.53 -13.38 -14.18
N ARG A 17 11.92 -13.29 -15.46
CA ARG A 17 12.01 -12.00 -16.14
C ARG A 17 10.66 -11.29 -16.20
N VAL A 18 9.58 -12.02 -16.53
CA VAL A 18 8.22 -11.48 -16.51
C VAL A 18 7.83 -11.03 -15.09
N ALA A 19 8.11 -11.83 -14.07
CA ALA A 19 7.81 -11.50 -12.68
C ALA A 19 8.55 -10.24 -12.21
N VAL A 20 9.82 -10.07 -12.58
CA VAL A 20 10.62 -8.89 -12.21
C VAL A 20 10.06 -7.62 -12.85
N VAL A 21 9.69 -7.67 -14.14
CA VAL A 21 9.14 -6.52 -14.86
C VAL A 21 7.74 -6.17 -14.36
N VAL A 22 6.84 -7.15 -14.32
CA VAL A 22 5.45 -6.95 -13.88
C VAL A 22 5.41 -6.60 -12.39
N GLY A 23 6.13 -7.33 -11.56
CA GLY A 23 6.23 -7.06 -10.12
C GLY A 23 6.80 -5.69 -9.82
N GLY A 24 7.83 -5.26 -10.57
CA GLY A 24 8.39 -3.91 -10.46
C GLY A 24 7.39 -2.82 -10.83
N ALA A 25 6.65 -2.99 -11.94
CA ALA A 25 5.61 -2.04 -12.34
C ALA A 25 4.50 -1.93 -11.29
N VAL A 26 4.01 -3.07 -10.79
CA VAL A 26 2.98 -3.13 -9.75
C VAL A 26 3.47 -2.53 -8.44
N ALA A 27 4.70 -2.81 -8.03
CA ALA A 27 5.29 -2.24 -6.82
C ALA A 27 5.38 -0.71 -6.89
N LEU A 28 5.79 -0.16 -8.04
CA LEU A 28 5.84 1.30 -8.25
C LEU A 28 4.46 1.94 -8.15
N VAL A 29 3.48 1.41 -8.86
CA VAL A 29 2.11 1.95 -8.85
C VAL A 29 1.53 1.87 -7.45
N SER A 30 1.64 0.70 -6.80
CA SER A 30 1.11 0.48 -5.45
C SER A 30 1.78 1.40 -4.43
N ALA A 31 3.09 1.63 -4.53
CA ALA A 31 3.81 2.53 -3.65
C ALA A 31 3.33 3.98 -3.78
N VAL A 32 3.20 4.48 -5.01
CA VAL A 32 2.76 5.86 -5.28
C VAL A 32 1.32 6.07 -4.85
N VAL A 33 0.40 5.20 -5.28
CA VAL A 33 -1.01 5.23 -4.88
C VAL A 33 -1.14 5.04 -3.38
N GLY A 34 -0.39 4.12 -2.79
CA GLY A 34 -0.40 3.80 -1.37
C GLY A 34 -0.05 4.98 -0.47
N VAL A 35 0.90 5.84 -0.85
CA VAL A 35 1.22 7.05 -0.08
C VAL A 35 0.00 7.96 0.07
N PHE A 36 -0.73 8.18 -1.01
CA PHE A 36 -1.97 8.98 -0.95
C PHE A 36 -3.09 8.24 -0.22
N THR A 37 -3.16 6.90 -0.34
CA THR A 37 -4.11 6.07 0.40
C THR A 37 -3.95 6.27 1.91
N VAL A 38 -2.71 6.23 2.40
CA VAL A 38 -2.40 6.41 3.82
C VAL A 38 -2.64 7.85 4.27
N ILE A 39 -2.16 8.86 3.51
CA ILE A 39 -2.32 10.28 3.86
C ILE A 39 -3.80 10.68 3.92
N ARG A 40 -4.62 10.13 3.01
CA ARG A 40 -6.08 10.42 2.95
C ARG A 40 -6.93 9.56 3.88
N GLY A 41 -6.32 8.62 4.62
CA GLY A 41 -7.05 7.70 5.50
C GLY A 41 -7.98 6.72 4.76
N GLN A 42 -7.68 6.41 3.48
CA GLN A 42 -8.51 5.57 2.61
C GLN A 42 -8.02 4.11 2.53
N SER A 43 -7.29 3.64 3.53
CA SER A 43 -6.76 2.28 3.56
C SER A 43 -7.87 1.21 3.51
N PHE A 44 -8.99 1.46 4.16
CA PHE A 44 -10.16 0.58 4.12
C PHE A 44 -10.79 0.51 2.72
N ALA A 45 -10.91 1.65 2.02
CA ALA A 45 -11.39 1.67 0.64
C ALA A 45 -10.46 0.86 -0.29
N GLY A 46 -9.14 0.98 -0.12
CA GLY A 46 -8.18 0.18 -0.89
C GLY A 46 -8.36 -1.33 -0.68
N HIS A 47 -8.55 -1.77 0.57
CA HIS A 47 -8.83 -3.16 0.89
C HIS A 47 -10.13 -3.64 0.25
N SER A 48 -11.19 -2.85 0.41
CA SER A 48 -12.52 -3.18 -0.13
C SER A 48 -12.54 -3.28 -1.66
N LEU A 49 -11.74 -2.47 -2.37
CA LEU A 49 -11.59 -2.57 -3.82
C LEU A 49 -10.88 -3.88 -4.23
N GLY A 50 -9.94 -4.38 -3.42
CA GLY A 50 -9.31 -5.68 -3.62
C GLY A 50 -10.30 -6.83 -3.50
N ASP A 51 -11.13 -6.79 -2.47
CA ASP A 51 -12.12 -7.83 -2.22
C ASP A 51 -13.23 -7.84 -3.28
N LEU A 52 -13.71 -6.66 -3.70
CA LEU A 52 -14.65 -6.55 -4.83
C LEU A 52 -13.99 -7.00 -6.14
N GLY A 53 -12.72 -6.67 -6.35
CA GLY A 53 -11.94 -7.18 -7.46
C GLY A 53 -11.88 -8.70 -7.47
N THR A 54 -11.79 -9.33 -6.29
CA THR A 54 -11.80 -10.80 -6.15
C THR A 54 -13.09 -11.42 -6.66
N THR A 55 -14.24 -10.77 -6.45
CA THR A 55 -15.51 -11.19 -7.03
C THR A 55 -15.44 -11.24 -8.55
N GLY A 56 -14.91 -10.17 -9.16
CA GLY A 56 -14.74 -10.10 -10.61
C GLY A 56 -13.71 -11.09 -11.14
N GLY A 57 -12.57 -11.21 -10.46
CA GLY A 57 -11.50 -12.15 -10.82
C GLY A 57 -11.95 -13.61 -10.78
N SER A 58 -12.67 -14.01 -9.72
CA SER A 58 -13.23 -15.36 -9.58
C SER A 58 -14.34 -15.62 -10.60
N GLY A 59 -15.20 -14.62 -10.86
CA GLY A 59 -16.24 -14.73 -11.90
C GLY A 59 -15.64 -14.86 -13.30
N ALA A 60 -14.65 -14.05 -13.65
CA ALA A 60 -13.95 -14.16 -14.94
C ALA A 60 -13.28 -15.54 -15.10
N PHE A 61 -12.65 -16.04 -14.04
CA PHE A 61 -12.06 -17.37 -14.05
C PHE A 61 -13.11 -18.46 -14.29
N LEU A 62 -14.27 -18.37 -13.64
CA LEU A 62 -15.37 -19.33 -13.78
C LEU A 62 -15.89 -19.41 -15.23
N VAL A 63 -15.95 -18.29 -15.95
CA VAL A 63 -16.34 -18.26 -17.37
C VAL A 63 -15.18 -18.53 -18.35
N GLY A 64 -13.96 -18.78 -17.85
CA GLY A 64 -12.78 -19.05 -18.68
C GLY A 64 -12.15 -17.79 -19.27
N ALA A 65 -12.50 -16.59 -18.78
CA ALA A 65 -11.89 -15.33 -19.16
C ALA A 65 -10.64 -15.03 -18.33
N ASN A 66 -9.83 -14.05 -18.79
CA ASN A 66 -8.64 -13.64 -18.04
C ASN A 66 -9.05 -12.93 -16.74
N PRO A 67 -8.60 -13.41 -15.56
CA PRO A 67 -8.96 -12.84 -14.26
C PRO A 67 -8.62 -11.36 -14.12
N LEU A 68 -7.56 -10.86 -14.78
CA LEU A 68 -7.16 -9.44 -14.72
C LEU A 68 -8.33 -8.50 -15.07
N TRP A 69 -9.05 -8.80 -16.13
CA TRP A 69 -10.17 -7.96 -16.56
C TRP A 69 -11.35 -8.03 -15.57
N GLY A 70 -11.57 -9.19 -14.94
CA GLY A 70 -12.52 -9.33 -13.86
C GLY A 70 -12.15 -8.48 -12.65
N PHE A 71 -10.90 -8.56 -12.20
CA PHE A 71 -10.40 -7.74 -11.09
C PHE A 71 -10.56 -6.24 -11.39
N VAL A 72 -10.11 -5.77 -12.56
CA VAL A 72 -10.16 -4.35 -12.93
C VAL A 72 -11.60 -3.85 -13.05
N SER A 73 -12.46 -4.58 -13.75
CA SER A 73 -13.85 -4.14 -13.98
C SER A 73 -14.65 -4.06 -12.67
N PHE A 74 -14.54 -5.07 -11.81
CA PHE A 74 -15.26 -5.06 -10.53
C PHE A 74 -14.68 -4.08 -9.52
N ALA A 75 -13.38 -3.86 -9.50
CA ALA A 75 -12.78 -2.82 -8.67
C ALA A 75 -13.22 -1.41 -9.13
N ILE A 76 -13.32 -1.15 -10.45
CA ILE A 76 -13.86 0.10 -10.99
C ILE A 76 -15.36 0.27 -10.66
N LEU A 77 -16.15 -0.79 -10.81
CA LEU A 77 -17.55 -0.77 -10.39
C LEU A 77 -17.69 -0.52 -8.90
N GLY A 78 -16.84 -1.14 -8.08
CA GLY A 78 -16.76 -0.90 -6.65
C GLY A 78 -16.40 0.54 -6.29
N ALA A 79 -15.42 1.12 -6.97
CA ALA A 79 -15.06 2.54 -6.81
C ALA A 79 -16.24 3.46 -7.15
N GLY A 80 -16.96 3.18 -8.23
CA GLY A 80 -18.18 3.90 -8.61
C GLY A 80 -19.30 3.74 -7.57
N ALA A 81 -19.53 2.53 -7.07
CA ALA A 81 -20.51 2.26 -6.03
C ALA A 81 -20.17 3.01 -4.72
N MET A 82 -18.90 2.99 -4.31
CA MET A 82 -18.44 3.73 -3.11
C MET A 82 -18.68 5.24 -3.25
N GLU A 83 -18.52 5.80 -4.44
CA GLU A 83 -18.81 7.24 -4.68
C GLU A 83 -20.31 7.54 -4.71
N LEU A 84 -21.12 6.67 -5.33
CA LEU A 84 -22.57 6.85 -5.43
C LEU A 84 -23.27 6.70 -4.08
N PHE A 85 -22.93 5.65 -3.33
CA PHE A 85 -23.58 5.31 -2.06
C PHE A 85 -22.91 5.94 -0.85
N GLY A 86 -21.67 6.42 -0.99
CA GLY A 86 -20.83 6.88 0.10
C GLY A 86 -21.28 8.16 0.80
N GLY A 87 -22.29 8.89 0.31
CA GLY A 87 -22.83 10.09 0.95
C GLY A 87 -21.78 11.11 1.41
N ARG A 88 -22.23 12.24 1.99
CA ARG A 88 -21.32 13.27 2.56
C ARG A 88 -20.83 12.94 3.98
N ARG A 89 -21.43 11.96 4.65
CA ARG A 89 -21.09 11.59 6.04
C ARG A 89 -20.12 10.40 6.05
N PRO A 90 -18.94 10.50 6.74
CA PRO A 90 -17.94 9.43 6.79
C PRO A 90 -18.50 8.08 7.27
N ARG A 91 -19.31 8.10 8.33
CA ARG A 91 -19.95 6.89 8.88
C ARG A 91 -20.88 6.16 7.89
N ALA A 92 -21.68 6.92 7.11
CA ALA A 92 -22.57 6.32 6.11
C ALA A 92 -21.74 5.68 4.98
N ARG A 93 -20.60 6.28 4.66
CA ARG A 93 -19.66 5.77 3.66
C ARG A 93 -19.01 4.46 4.10
N ASP A 94 -18.57 4.37 5.34
CA ASP A 94 -17.96 3.15 5.90
C ASP A 94 -18.98 1.99 5.98
N MET A 95 -20.22 2.28 6.40
CA MET A 95 -21.29 1.29 6.42
C MET A 95 -21.64 0.77 5.02
N ALA A 96 -21.83 1.68 4.06
CA ALA A 96 -22.12 1.30 2.67
C ALA A 96 -20.97 0.45 2.08
N THR A 97 -19.72 0.86 2.31
CA THR A 97 -18.54 0.11 1.89
C THR A 97 -18.52 -1.28 2.53
N GLY A 98 -18.82 -1.41 3.82
CA GLY A 98 -18.87 -2.70 4.52
C GLY A 98 -19.95 -3.64 3.98
N ILE A 99 -21.15 -3.13 3.68
CA ILE A 99 -22.24 -3.93 3.10
C ILE A 99 -21.88 -4.43 1.70
N VAL A 100 -21.38 -3.53 0.84
CA VAL A 100 -20.98 -3.87 -0.53
C VAL A 100 -19.82 -4.88 -0.52
N LEU A 101 -18.87 -4.71 0.39
CA LEU A 101 -17.76 -5.63 0.61
C LEU A 101 -18.25 -7.02 1.04
N GLY A 102 -19.13 -7.09 2.03
CA GLY A 102 -19.67 -8.37 2.52
C GLY A 102 -20.43 -9.12 1.43
N ALA A 103 -21.26 -8.41 0.66
CA ALA A 103 -21.96 -8.99 -0.48
C ALA A 103 -20.99 -9.47 -1.58
N GLY A 104 -19.98 -8.64 -1.91
CA GLY A 104 -18.93 -9.00 -2.87
C GLY A 104 -18.18 -10.26 -2.47
N LEU A 105 -17.70 -10.34 -1.22
CA LEU A 105 -16.99 -11.53 -0.72
C LEU A 105 -17.88 -12.79 -0.73
N GLY A 106 -19.17 -12.66 -0.40
CA GLY A 106 -20.12 -13.76 -0.49
C GLY A 106 -20.26 -14.30 -1.93
N ILE A 107 -20.36 -13.41 -2.91
CA ILE A 107 -20.40 -13.77 -4.33
C ILE A 107 -19.06 -14.36 -4.78
N ALA A 108 -17.94 -13.79 -4.34
CA ALA A 108 -16.61 -14.33 -4.64
C ALA A 108 -16.45 -15.75 -4.12
N ALA A 109 -16.88 -16.02 -2.87
CA ALA A 109 -16.86 -17.35 -2.29
C ALA A 109 -17.70 -18.34 -3.09
N LEU A 110 -18.89 -17.94 -3.54
CA LEU A 110 -19.73 -18.75 -4.42
C LEU A 110 -19.03 -19.08 -5.74
N PHE A 111 -18.43 -18.09 -6.41
CA PHE A 111 -17.73 -18.30 -7.68
C PHE A 111 -16.49 -19.20 -7.51
N LEU A 112 -15.74 -19.06 -6.42
CA LEU A 112 -14.62 -19.94 -6.10
C LEU A 112 -15.09 -21.37 -5.81
N TYR A 113 -16.20 -21.54 -5.08
CA TYR A 113 -16.81 -22.84 -4.83
C TYR A 113 -17.24 -23.52 -6.13
N LEU A 114 -17.98 -22.82 -6.99
CA LEU A 114 -18.39 -23.36 -8.30
C LEU A 114 -17.19 -23.69 -9.19
N GLY A 115 -16.14 -22.87 -9.19
CA GLY A 115 -14.91 -23.13 -9.93
C GLY A 115 -14.18 -24.39 -9.47
N THR A 116 -14.21 -24.70 -8.17
CA THR A 116 -13.58 -25.91 -7.63
C THR A 116 -14.42 -27.17 -7.87
N THR A 117 -15.75 -27.08 -7.75
CA THR A 117 -16.64 -28.24 -7.86
C THR A 117 -16.96 -28.62 -9.31
N GLU A 118 -17.21 -27.64 -10.18
CA GLU A 118 -17.62 -27.92 -11.57
C GLU A 118 -16.43 -28.07 -12.54
N ARG A 119 -15.31 -27.36 -12.28
CA ARG A 119 -14.15 -27.40 -13.19
C ARG A 119 -12.94 -28.15 -12.65
N ASN A 120 -13.04 -28.78 -11.46
CA ASN A 120 -11.92 -29.50 -10.81
C ASN A 120 -10.61 -28.70 -10.70
N THR A 121 -10.69 -27.38 -10.59
CA THR A 121 -9.52 -26.48 -10.60
C THR A 121 -9.23 -25.90 -9.21
N THR A 122 -8.78 -26.75 -8.28
CA THR A 122 -8.34 -26.32 -6.94
C THR A 122 -7.21 -25.28 -6.99
N GLY A 123 -6.36 -25.36 -8.03
CA GLY A 123 -5.28 -24.37 -8.26
C GLY A 123 -5.77 -22.96 -8.54
N ALA A 124 -6.98 -22.79 -9.06
CA ALA A 124 -7.57 -21.48 -9.36
C ALA A 124 -7.80 -20.63 -8.10
N THR A 125 -8.38 -21.25 -7.08
CA THR A 125 -8.64 -20.59 -5.80
C THR A 125 -7.34 -20.11 -5.16
N ILE A 126 -6.31 -20.97 -5.18
CA ILE A 126 -4.98 -20.61 -4.66
C ILE A 126 -4.39 -19.44 -5.47
N THR A 127 -4.50 -19.49 -6.79
CA THR A 127 -3.98 -18.42 -7.66
C THR A 127 -4.68 -17.09 -7.45
N ILE A 128 -5.99 -17.07 -7.25
CA ILE A 128 -6.76 -15.84 -7.02
C ILE A 128 -6.45 -15.25 -5.63
N LEU A 129 -6.39 -16.09 -4.58
CA LEU A 129 -6.22 -15.63 -3.21
C LEU A 129 -4.76 -15.26 -2.90
N PHE A 130 -3.79 -16.06 -3.35
CA PHE A 130 -2.37 -15.89 -3.04
C PHE A 130 -1.53 -15.35 -4.20
N GLY A 131 -2.15 -15.15 -5.38
CA GLY A 131 -1.48 -14.68 -6.57
C GLY A 131 -0.61 -15.74 -7.24
N SER A 132 -0.10 -15.42 -8.41
CA SER A 132 0.83 -16.29 -9.12
C SER A 132 1.68 -15.49 -10.10
N MET A 133 2.66 -14.77 -9.54
CA MET A 133 3.51 -13.88 -10.33
C MET A 133 4.30 -14.62 -11.43
N PHE A 134 4.70 -15.87 -11.17
CA PHE A 134 5.45 -16.69 -12.15
C PHE A 134 4.57 -17.32 -13.26
N VAL A 135 3.23 -17.25 -13.15
CA VAL A 135 2.29 -17.79 -14.16
C VAL A 135 1.82 -16.72 -15.13
N ILE A 136 2.18 -15.46 -14.90
CA ILE A 136 1.83 -14.35 -15.79
C ILE A 136 2.57 -14.52 -17.11
N ARG A 137 1.82 -14.54 -18.23
CA ARG A 137 2.38 -14.68 -19.57
C ARG A 137 3.08 -13.38 -20.01
N ALA A 138 4.19 -13.50 -20.76
CA ALA A 138 4.90 -12.34 -21.30
C ALA A 138 4.02 -11.42 -22.16
N SER A 139 3.00 -11.98 -22.85
CA SER A 139 2.02 -11.21 -23.62
C SER A 139 1.19 -10.21 -22.77
N MET A 140 1.14 -10.40 -21.44
CA MET A 140 0.44 -9.49 -20.53
C MET A 140 1.29 -8.30 -20.08
N ILE A 141 2.60 -8.31 -20.28
CA ILE A 141 3.50 -7.20 -19.87
C ILE A 141 3.00 -5.84 -20.39
N PRO A 142 2.65 -5.67 -21.69
CA PRO A 142 2.19 -4.37 -22.18
C PRO A 142 0.88 -3.91 -21.51
N VAL A 143 -0.01 -4.84 -21.16
CA VAL A 143 -1.26 -4.52 -20.48
C VAL A 143 -0.97 -4.03 -19.05
N PHE A 144 -0.10 -4.72 -18.30
CA PHE A 144 0.32 -4.29 -16.98
C PHE A 144 1.04 -2.94 -17.02
N ALA A 145 1.92 -2.73 -18.01
CA ALA A 145 2.62 -1.46 -18.19
C ALA A 145 1.64 -0.32 -18.50
N LEU A 146 0.69 -0.53 -19.41
CA LEU A 146 -0.30 0.47 -19.81
C LEU A 146 -1.18 0.87 -18.59
N LEU A 147 -1.73 -0.10 -17.88
CA LEU A 147 -2.56 0.16 -16.69
C LEU A 147 -1.76 0.85 -15.59
N SER A 148 -0.50 0.46 -15.41
CA SER A 148 0.41 1.08 -14.45
C SER A 148 0.68 2.55 -14.80
N VAL A 149 1.01 2.83 -16.06
CA VAL A 149 1.24 4.19 -16.55
C VAL A 149 -0.02 5.03 -16.43
N LEU A 150 -1.19 4.48 -16.76
CA LEU A 150 -2.48 5.17 -16.63
C LEU A 150 -2.75 5.57 -15.18
N ALA A 151 -2.61 4.64 -14.23
CA ALA A 151 -2.82 4.93 -12.81
C ALA A 151 -1.82 5.98 -12.29
N LEU A 152 -0.53 5.86 -12.64
CA LEU A 152 0.49 6.84 -12.28
C LEU A 152 0.22 8.21 -12.90
N ALA A 153 -0.22 8.27 -14.16
CA ALA A 153 -0.58 9.51 -14.85
C ALA A 153 -1.74 10.22 -14.14
N ILE A 154 -2.79 9.48 -13.77
CA ILE A 154 -3.91 10.04 -13.00
C ILE A 154 -3.43 10.65 -11.69
N VAL A 155 -2.60 9.93 -10.93
CA VAL A 155 -2.07 10.43 -9.65
C VAL A 155 -1.14 11.62 -9.86
N ALA A 156 -0.29 11.61 -10.89
CA ALA A 156 0.61 12.71 -11.22
C ALA A 156 -0.15 13.98 -11.61
N LEU A 157 -1.17 13.87 -12.46
CA LEU A 157 -2.04 15.00 -12.85
C LEU A 157 -2.82 15.56 -11.66
N CYS A 158 -3.26 14.69 -10.76
CA CYS A 158 -4.01 15.06 -9.57
C CYS A 158 -3.12 15.34 -8.35
N TYR A 159 -1.79 15.34 -8.47
CA TYR A 159 -0.86 15.41 -7.33
C TYR A 159 -1.14 16.60 -6.39
N ARG A 160 -1.18 17.81 -6.92
CA ARG A 160 -1.44 19.03 -6.13
C ARG A 160 -2.85 19.06 -5.52
N PRO A 161 -3.93 18.83 -6.32
CA PRO A 161 -5.29 18.71 -5.79
C PRO A 161 -5.43 17.61 -4.71
N LEU A 162 -4.77 16.46 -4.89
CA LEU A 162 -4.80 15.36 -3.92
C LEU A 162 -4.17 15.76 -2.58
N LEU A 163 -3.00 16.41 -2.60
CA LEU A 163 -2.36 16.88 -1.38
C LEU A 163 -3.21 17.94 -0.67
N LEU A 164 -3.76 18.90 -1.40
CA LEU A 164 -4.58 19.96 -0.82
C LEU A 164 -5.85 19.38 -0.19
N SER A 165 -6.54 18.48 -0.88
CA SER A 165 -7.76 17.82 -0.37
C SER A 165 -7.48 16.82 0.76
N ALA A 166 -6.25 16.33 0.91
CA ALA A 166 -5.84 15.49 2.03
C ALA A 166 -5.67 16.28 3.33
N VAL A 167 -5.30 17.55 3.25
CA VAL A 167 -5.17 18.43 4.43
C VAL A 167 -6.55 18.95 4.86
N SER A 168 -7.35 19.49 3.93
CA SER A 168 -8.70 19.95 4.19
C SER A 168 -9.52 20.00 2.90
N GLN A 169 -10.65 19.29 2.89
CA GLN A 169 -11.56 19.28 1.76
C GLN A 169 -12.24 20.66 1.56
N ASP A 170 -12.56 21.35 2.67
CA ASP A 170 -13.20 22.66 2.64
C ASP A 170 -12.27 23.73 2.07
N VAL A 171 -11.01 23.73 2.48
CA VAL A 171 -10.01 24.66 1.92
C VAL A 171 -9.73 24.36 0.45
N ALA A 172 -9.72 23.08 0.05
CA ALA A 172 -9.55 22.69 -1.34
C ALA A 172 -10.73 23.19 -2.21
N SER A 173 -11.96 23.00 -1.73
CA SER A 173 -13.17 23.46 -2.44
C SER A 173 -13.23 25.00 -2.53
N ALA A 174 -12.88 25.71 -1.47
CA ALA A 174 -12.79 27.18 -1.45
C ALA A 174 -11.75 27.73 -2.45
N ARG A 175 -10.73 26.94 -2.79
CA ARG A 175 -9.72 27.27 -3.80
C ARG A 175 -10.12 26.82 -5.23
N GLY A 176 -11.36 26.39 -5.43
CA GLY A 176 -11.88 25.97 -6.74
C GLY A 176 -11.45 24.57 -7.18
N VAL A 177 -10.87 23.76 -6.30
CA VAL A 177 -10.53 22.37 -6.62
C VAL A 177 -11.82 21.53 -6.68
N PRO A 178 -12.09 20.81 -7.79
CA PRO A 178 -13.24 19.91 -7.88
C PRO A 178 -12.97 18.63 -7.06
N VAL A 179 -13.12 18.72 -5.74
CA VAL A 179 -12.73 17.67 -4.76
C VAL A 179 -13.37 16.32 -5.10
N ARG A 180 -14.63 16.32 -5.59
CA ARG A 180 -15.33 15.11 -5.98
C ARG A 180 -14.68 14.43 -7.19
N THR A 181 -14.40 15.18 -8.24
CA THR A 181 -13.76 14.65 -9.46
C THR A 181 -12.36 14.09 -9.15
N VAL A 182 -11.58 14.83 -8.34
CA VAL A 182 -10.27 14.39 -7.88
C VAL A 182 -10.36 13.11 -7.04
N GLY A 183 -11.40 13.01 -6.21
CA GLY A 183 -11.70 11.82 -5.42
C GLY A 183 -12.01 10.60 -6.29
N VAL A 184 -12.89 10.75 -7.28
CA VAL A 184 -13.24 9.69 -8.24
C VAL A 184 -12.04 9.23 -9.04
N LEU A 185 -11.28 10.17 -9.62
CA LEU A 185 -10.07 9.83 -10.39
C LEU A 185 -9.06 9.06 -9.53
N TYR A 186 -8.90 9.47 -8.27
CA TYR A 186 -8.02 8.79 -7.35
C TYR A 186 -8.53 7.37 -7.01
N LEU A 187 -9.83 7.20 -6.76
CA LEU A 187 -10.43 5.87 -6.53
C LEU A 187 -10.26 4.96 -7.74
N LEU A 188 -10.36 5.47 -8.96
CA LEU A 188 -10.08 4.72 -10.20
C LEU A 188 -8.61 4.30 -10.29
N ALA A 189 -7.67 5.21 -10.01
CA ALA A 189 -6.25 4.87 -9.97
C ALA A 189 -5.95 3.80 -8.90
N MET A 190 -6.60 3.91 -7.74
CA MET A 190 -6.49 2.93 -6.66
C MET A 190 -7.09 1.58 -7.05
N ALA A 191 -8.25 1.56 -7.72
CA ALA A 191 -8.88 0.34 -8.23
C ALA A 191 -7.96 -0.41 -9.20
N VAL A 192 -7.31 0.31 -10.12
CA VAL A 192 -6.32 -0.27 -11.04
C VAL A 192 -5.10 -0.80 -10.28
N ALA A 193 -4.51 -0.02 -9.37
CA ALA A 193 -3.33 -0.42 -8.60
C ALA A 193 -3.60 -1.68 -7.77
N VAL A 194 -4.75 -1.73 -7.09
CA VAL A 194 -5.16 -2.89 -6.28
C VAL A 194 -5.42 -4.10 -7.16
N SER A 195 -6.10 -3.94 -8.30
CA SER A 195 -6.36 -5.05 -9.24
C SER A 195 -5.06 -5.68 -9.77
N LEU A 196 -4.08 -4.85 -10.14
CA LEU A 196 -2.76 -5.33 -10.56
C LEU A 196 -2.05 -6.08 -9.42
N SER A 197 -2.14 -5.59 -8.19
CA SER A 197 -1.59 -6.25 -7.00
C SER A 197 -2.30 -7.57 -6.69
N CYS A 198 -3.63 -7.64 -6.84
CA CYS A 198 -4.40 -8.86 -6.63
C CYS A 198 -3.97 -9.97 -7.59
N VAL A 199 -3.77 -9.67 -8.87
CA VAL A 199 -3.33 -10.66 -9.86
C VAL A 199 -1.91 -11.15 -9.59
N THR A 200 -1.01 -10.28 -9.12
CA THR A 200 0.41 -10.62 -8.92
C THR A 200 0.67 -11.29 -7.57
N ILE A 201 0.15 -10.75 -6.49
CA ILE A 201 0.47 -11.14 -5.11
C ILE A 201 -0.70 -11.84 -4.44
N GLY A 202 -1.89 -11.72 -5.03
CA GLY A 202 -3.13 -12.31 -4.53
C GLY A 202 -4.01 -11.30 -3.79
N ALA A 203 -5.29 -11.60 -3.79
CA ALA A 203 -6.31 -10.71 -3.24
C ALA A 203 -6.11 -10.45 -1.74
N ILE A 204 -5.82 -11.51 -0.96
CA ILE A 204 -5.61 -11.40 0.49
C ILE A 204 -4.44 -10.48 0.85
N LEU A 205 -3.36 -10.53 0.06
CA LEU A 205 -2.08 -9.89 0.38
C LEU A 205 -1.85 -8.58 -0.37
N SER A 206 -2.71 -8.23 -1.32
CA SER A 206 -2.60 -7.03 -2.17
C SER A 206 -2.51 -5.74 -1.36
N THR A 207 -3.28 -5.64 -0.28
CA THR A 207 -3.31 -4.48 0.62
C THR A 207 -1.96 -4.24 1.32
N ALA A 208 -1.23 -5.31 1.63
CA ALA A 208 0.09 -5.18 2.26
C ALA A 208 1.09 -4.48 1.33
N VAL A 209 1.04 -4.76 0.04
CA VAL A 209 1.91 -4.11 -0.96
C VAL A 209 1.48 -2.68 -1.26
N LEU A 210 0.19 -2.40 -1.23
CA LEU A 210 -0.34 -1.06 -1.40
C LEU A 210 0.04 -0.14 -0.22
N ILE A 211 -0.17 -0.61 1.01
CA ILE A 211 -0.07 0.23 2.21
C ILE A 211 1.31 0.14 2.86
N GLY A 212 1.93 -1.03 2.88
CA GLY A 212 3.12 -1.29 3.68
C GLY A 212 4.34 -0.43 3.33
N PRO A 213 4.79 -0.40 2.07
CA PRO A 213 5.90 0.46 1.64
C PRO A 213 5.61 1.94 1.87
N ALA A 214 4.36 2.37 1.64
CA ALA A 214 3.92 3.73 1.86
C ALA A 214 3.93 4.11 3.35
N ALA A 215 3.41 3.24 4.22
CA ALA A 215 3.41 3.45 5.65
C ALA A 215 4.84 3.49 6.22
N ALA A 216 5.73 2.62 5.76
CA ALA A 216 7.14 2.64 6.13
C ALA A 216 7.82 3.97 5.71
N ALA A 217 7.60 4.41 4.47
CA ALA A 217 8.15 5.66 3.95
C ALA A 217 7.67 6.89 4.73
N LEU A 218 6.38 6.94 5.09
CA LEU A 218 5.80 8.02 5.88
C LEU A 218 6.31 8.06 7.34
N ARG A 219 6.85 6.93 7.87
CA ARG A 219 7.59 6.92 9.14
C ARG A 219 8.99 7.51 9.00
N LEU A 220 9.60 7.40 7.82
CA LEU A 220 10.95 7.90 7.57
C LEU A 220 10.99 9.40 7.26
N THR A 221 9.97 9.95 6.61
CA THR A 221 9.93 11.35 6.18
C THR A 221 8.54 11.99 6.30
N LYS A 222 8.53 13.30 6.58
CA LYS A 222 7.31 14.11 6.62
C LYS A 222 7.03 14.84 5.29
N ARG A 223 7.94 14.76 4.30
CA ARG A 223 7.78 15.42 3.00
C ARG A 223 7.10 14.46 2.02
N PRO A 224 5.89 14.78 1.47
CA PRO A 224 5.12 13.86 0.64
C PRO A 224 5.88 13.37 -0.60
N GLY A 225 6.58 14.25 -1.30
CA GLY A 225 7.37 13.85 -2.48
C GLY A 225 8.50 12.87 -2.14
N LEU A 226 9.19 13.09 -1.01
CA LEU A 226 10.24 12.18 -0.54
C LEU A 226 9.64 10.86 -0.02
N ALA A 227 8.43 10.90 0.54
CA ALA A 227 7.71 9.70 0.95
C ALA A 227 7.35 8.82 -0.26
N ILE A 228 6.92 9.42 -1.38
CA ILE A 228 6.66 8.70 -2.63
C ILE A 228 7.94 8.03 -3.14
N PHE A 229 9.06 8.76 -3.15
CA PHE A 229 10.34 8.20 -3.57
C PHE A 229 10.76 7.00 -2.70
N TRP A 230 10.75 7.15 -1.37
CA TRP A 230 11.11 6.07 -0.46
C TRP A 230 10.13 4.91 -0.53
N ALA A 231 8.83 5.17 -0.68
CA ALA A 231 7.83 4.11 -0.86
C ALA A 231 8.10 3.31 -2.14
N ALA A 232 8.44 3.97 -3.25
CA ALA A 232 8.81 3.32 -4.51
C ALA A 232 10.07 2.46 -4.36
N VAL A 233 11.12 3.00 -3.72
CA VAL A 233 12.38 2.26 -3.48
C VAL A 233 12.12 1.04 -2.60
N ILE A 234 11.40 1.20 -1.49
CA ILE A 234 11.05 0.09 -0.58
C ILE A 234 10.19 -0.94 -1.31
N GLY A 235 9.15 -0.51 -2.03
CA GLY A 235 8.26 -1.40 -2.78
C GLY A 235 8.99 -2.23 -3.81
N LEU A 236 9.88 -1.61 -4.62
CA LEU A 236 10.71 -2.30 -5.60
C LEU A 236 11.67 -3.29 -4.93
N ALA A 237 12.40 -2.84 -3.90
CA ALA A 237 13.38 -3.68 -3.21
C ALA A 237 12.73 -4.91 -2.60
N VAL A 238 11.61 -4.73 -1.87
CA VAL A 238 10.88 -5.81 -1.23
C VAL A 238 10.33 -6.81 -2.26
N THR A 239 9.78 -6.31 -3.38
CA THR A 239 9.22 -7.15 -4.43
C THR A 239 10.32 -7.96 -5.13
N TRP A 240 11.43 -7.33 -5.51
CA TRP A 240 12.52 -8.02 -6.19
C TRP A 240 13.25 -9.02 -5.28
N ILE A 241 13.51 -8.64 -4.03
CA ILE A 241 14.09 -9.58 -3.05
C ILE A 241 13.11 -10.74 -2.80
N GLY A 242 11.81 -10.47 -2.72
CA GLY A 242 10.78 -11.49 -2.55
C GLY A 242 10.73 -12.47 -3.72
N ILE A 243 10.91 -12.01 -4.97
CA ILE A 243 10.98 -12.86 -6.17
C ILE A 243 12.22 -13.75 -6.11
N VAL A 244 13.37 -13.20 -5.75
CA VAL A 244 14.63 -13.97 -5.61
C VAL A 244 14.49 -15.04 -4.53
N LEU A 245 14.00 -14.68 -3.35
CA LEU A 245 13.82 -15.62 -2.26
C LEU A 245 12.82 -16.73 -2.60
N ALA A 246 11.75 -16.39 -3.33
CA ALA A 246 10.77 -17.39 -3.77
C ALA A 246 11.39 -18.36 -4.78
N TYR A 247 12.21 -17.86 -5.71
CA TYR A 247 12.94 -18.70 -6.66
C TYR A 247 13.92 -19.63 -5.93
N ASP A 248 14.72 -19.10 -5.01
CA ASP A 248 15.70 -19.88 -4.24
C ASP A 248 15.03 -20.91 -3.31
N SER A 249 13.83 -20.60 -2.81
CA SER A 249 13.09 -21.50 -1.92
C SER A 249 12.77 -22.87 -2.55
N TYR A 250 12.77 -22.96 -3.88
CA TYR A 250 12.58 -24.21 -4.59
C TYR A 250 13.72 -25.22 -4.34
N TYR A 251 14.93 -24.71 -4.07
CA TYR A 251 16.11 -25.50 -3.79
C TYR A 251 16.34 -25.77 -2.29
N TRP A 252 15.52 -25.18 -1.41
CA TRP A 252 15.62 -25.41 0.02
C TRP A 252 15.05 -26.78 0.43
N PRO A 253 15.60 -27.43 1.47
CA PRO A 253 15.06 -28.69 1.97
C PRO A 253 13.65 -28.53 2.56
N PRO A 254 12.71 -29.41 2.22
CA PRO A 254 12.75 -30.47 1.21
C PRO A 254 12.63 -29.90 -0.23
N ALA A 255 13.65 -30.17 -1.06
CA ALA A 255 13.74 -29.62 -2.42
C ALA A 255 12.49 -29.98 -3.28
N GLY A 256 12.15 -29.08 -4.21
CA GLY A 256 11.01 -29.27 -5.13
C GLY A 256 9.69 -28.68 -4.64
N ARG A 257 9.68 -27.93 -3.54
CA ARG A 257 8.50 -27.18 -3.02
C ARG A 257 8.83 -25.70 -2.89
N GLY A 258 8.61 -24.93 -3.94
CA GLY A 258 8.78 -23.48 -3.88
C GLY A 258 7.72 -22.81 -3.00
N TRP A 259 8.14 -21.84 -2.19
CA TRP A 259 7.24 -21.05 -1.37
C TRP A 259 6.64 -19.90 -2.20
N PRO A 260 5.41 -19.45 -1.90
CA PRO A 260 4.77 -18.38 -2.65
C PRO A 260 5.57 -17.07 -2.57
N VAL A 261 5.71 -16.38 -3.71
CA VAL A 261 6.34 -15.03 -3.76
C VAL A 261 5.66 -14.06 -2.80
N SER A 262 4.34 -14.13 -2.74
CA SER A 262 3.49 -13.30 -1.90
C SER A 262 3.86 -13.37 -0.42
N PHE A 263 4.21 -14.56 0.09
CA PHE A 263 4.68 -14.74 1.47
C PHE A 263 5.96 -13.93 1.74
N PHE A 264 6.97 -14.07 0.87
CA PHE A 264 8.23 -13.34 1.05
C PHE A 264 8.06 -11.84 0.95
N VAL A 265 7.28 -11.38 -0.03
CA VAL A 265 7.01 -9.95 -0.22
C VAL A 265 6.34 -9.36 1.03
N VAL A 266 5.29 -10.01 1.56
CA VAL A 266 4.56 -9.50 2.72
C VAL A 266 5.40 -9.57 4.00
N ALA A 267 6.16 -10.65 4.19
CA ALA A 267 7.09 -10.78 5.33
C ALA A 267 8.16 -9.67 5.31
N LEU A 268 8.74 -9.38 4.13
CA LEU A 268 9.70 -8.30 3.95
C LEU A 268 9.06 -6.91 4.17
N VAL A 269 7.84 -6.69 3.67
CA VAL A 269 7.08 -5.45 3.91
C VAL A 269 6.90 -5.23 5.41
N LEU A 270 6.47 -6.27 6.15
CA LEU A 270 6.31 -6.20 7.59
C LEU A 270 7.64 -5.88 8.30
N ALA A 271 8.71 -6.59 7.93
CA ALA A 271 10.03 -6.37 8.50
C ALA A 271 10.51 -4.92 8.29
N VAL A 272 10.41 -4.40 7.06
CA VAL A 272 10.80 -3.02 6.74
C VAL A 272 9.93 -2.00 7.48
N TYR A 273 8.61 -2.24 7.60
CA TYR A 273 7.73 -1.37 8.36
C TYR A 273 8.12 -1.32 9.84
N LEU A 274 8.37 -2.48 10.48
CA LEU A 274 8.79 -2.53 11.88
C LEU A 274 10.14 -1.84 12.10
N LEU A 275 11.10 -2.03 11.19
CA LEU A 275 12.39 -1.33 11.24
C LEU A 275 12.23 0.18 11.10
N ALA A 276 11.39 0.64 10.18
CA ALA A 276 11.11 2.07 9.98
C ALA A 276 10.41 2.68 11.21
N ASP A 277 9.45 1.97 11.81
CA ASP A 277 8.76 2.42 13.03
C ASP A 277 9.72 2.50 14.21
N PHE A 278 10.54 1.47 14.43
CA PHE A 278 11.56 1.47 15.48
C PHE A 278 12.56 2.62 15.31
N ALA A 279 13.07 2.82 14.08
CA ALA A 279 13.98 3.91 13.77
C ALA A 279 13.34 5.29 14.01
N SER A 280 12.07 5.46 13.66
CA SER A 280 11.32 6.71 13.87
C SER A 280 11.14 7.02 15.36
N ARG A 281 10.74 6.03 16.16
CA ARG A 281 10.60 6.15 17.63
C ARG A 281 11.93 6.48 18.30
N HIS A 282 13.01 5.85 17.85
CA HIS A 282 14.34 6.10 18.41
C HIS A 282 14.84 7.53 18.10
N ARG A 283 14.57 8.02 16.88
CA ARG A 283 14.87 9.43 16.50
C ARG A 283 14.04 10.41 17.34
N ALA A 284 12.76 10.16 17.56
CA ALA A 284 11.90 11.00 18.38
C ALA A 284 12.38 11.07 19.83
N ARG A 285 12.76 9.93 20.43
CA ARG A 285 13.31 9.88 21.80
C ARG A 285 14.61 10.68 21.93
N ARG A 286 15.53 10.56 20.96
CA ARG A 286 16.79 11.30 20.95
C ARG A 286 16.57 12.81 20.77
N ALA A 287 15.60 13.22 19.95
CA ALA A 287 15.24 14.62 19.78
C ALA A 287 14.64 15.23 21.07
N GLY A 288 13.75 14.48 21.75
CA GLY A 288 13.20 14.89 23.05
C GLY A 288 14.26 15.01 24.14
N ALA A 289 15.19 14.05 24.23
CA ALA A 289 16.29 14.13 25.20
C ALA A 289 17.23 15.34 24.95
N ARG A 290 17.49 15.68 23.67
CA ARG A 290 18.29 16.86 23.33
C ARG A 290 17.56 18.17 23.66
N ALA A 291 16.24 18.23 23.45
CA ALA A 291 15.44 19.40 23.78
C ALA A 291 15.41 19.65 25.30
N LEU A 292 15.28 18.59 26.12
CA LEU A 292 15.37 18.70 27.58
C LEU A 292 16.76 19.16 28.04
N ALA A 293 17.84 18.59 27.49
CA ALA A 293 19.20 18.98 27.81
C ALA A 293 19.51 20.45 27.42
N SER A 294 18.88 20.97 26.37
CA SER A 294 19.03 22.38 25.96
C SER A 294 18.18 23.33 26.80
N SER A 295 17.11 22.87 27.47
CA SER A 295 16.30 23.68 28.37
C SER A 295 16.90 23.80 29.79
N GLU A 296 17.79 22.88 30.18
CA GLU A 296 18.51 22.88 31.45
C GLU A 296 19.86 23.67 31.40
N GLY A 297 20.18 24.35 30.28
CA GLY A 297 21.34 25.22 30.16
C GLY A 297 21.19 26.54 30.94
N PRO A 298 22.24 27.26 31.32
CA PRO A 298 22.48 27.94 32.58
C PRO A 298 21.65 29.21 32.78
N THR A 299 20.47 29.08 33.37
CA THR A 299 19.70 30.22 33.91
C THR A 299 19.71 30.26 35.45
N ALA A 300 20.67 29.60 36.06
CA ALA A 300 20.76 29.51 37.53
C ALA A 300 21.83 30.38 38.17
N VAL A 301 22.24 31.51 37.56
CA VAL A 301 23.08 32.49 38.26
C VAL A 301 22.71 33.92 37.77
N ALA A 302 21.53 34.40 38.14
CA ALA A 302 21.33 35.84 38.19
C ALA A 302 20.09 36.14 39.07
N GLY A 303 20.33 36.62 40.27
CA GLY A 303 19.31 37.28 41.04
C GLY A 303 18.97 36.68 42.42
N ARG A 304 19.94 36.65 43.33
CA ARG A 304 19.56 36.84 44.75
C ARG A 304 19.04 38.26 44.92
N PRO A 305 17.80 38.50 45.30
CA PRO A 305 17.37 39.81 45.72
C PRO A 305 18.08 40.15 47.05
N ARG A 306 18.87 41.24 47.08
CA ARG A 306 19.33 41.84 48.34
C ARG A 306 18.10 42.26 49.12
N GLY A 307 17.97 41.71 50.31
CA GLY A 307 16.94 42.13 51.28
C GLY A 307 17.06 43.62 51.60
N PRO A 308 15.93 44.27 51.97
CA PRO A 308 15.96 45.69 52.33
C PRO A 308 16.67 45.87 53.68
N GLU A 309 17.67 46.77 53.71
CA GLU A 309 18.30 47.31 54.93
C GLU A 309 17.22 47.92 55.80
N SER A 310 17.13 47.42 57.00
CA SER A 310 16.35 48.00 58.11
C SER A 310 16.94 49.35 58.50
N THR A 311 16.35 50.46 58.08
CA THR A 311 16.65 51.78 58.60
C THR A 311 15.83 51.95 59.89
N VAL A 312 16.53 51.80 61.00
CA VAL A 312 16.08 52.26 62.33
C VAL A 312 16.21 53.77 62.31
N LEU A 313 15.12 54.49 62.47
CA LEU A 313 15.10 55.86 62.95
C LEU A 313 14.12 55.97 64.09
N GLY A 314 14.67 56.26 65.20
CA GLY A 314 14.00 56.55 66.44
C GLY A 314 13.38 57.92 66.54
N ALA A 315 12.62 58.07 67.54
CA ALA A 315 12.30 59.23 68.36
C ALA A 315 11.35 60.32 67.80
N GLY A 316 10.30 60.52 68.56
CA GLY A 316 9.49 61.72 68.59
C GLY A 316 8.07 61.41 69.02
#